data_af2aa8370357e9f0c5b76cb6cdb77614
#
_entry.id   af2aa8370357e9f0c5b76cb6cdb77614
#
_cell.length_a   1.000
_cell.length_b   1.000
_cell.length_c   1.000
_cell.angle_alpha   90.00
_cell.angle_beta   90.00
_cell.angle_gamma   90.00
#
_symmetry.space_group_name_H-M   'P 1'
#
loop_
_entity.id
_entity.type
_entity.pdbx_description
1 polymer ?
#
loop_
_entity_poly.entity_id
_entity_poly.type
_entity_poly.pdbx_seq_one_letter_code
_entity_poly.pdbx_strand_id
1 'polypeptide(L)' 'MTTLSNHQVLLADRPIGLPKNSDWNIIETDTPELKTGEILVKNKFISVDPAMRGWMNDRATYVPPIPLNSVM' A
#
# COMPACT_ATOMS: atom_id res chain seq x y z
N MET A 1 -5.00 -17.67 -17.88
CA MET A 1 -5.50 -16.37 -17.41
C MET A 1 -4.41 -15.32 -17.58
N THR A 2 -4.79 -14.14 -18.00
CA THR A 2 -3.84 -13.05 -18.22
C THR A 2 -3.65 -12.26 -16.93
N THR A 3 -2.41 -12.04 -16.52
CA THR A 3 -2.11 -11.12 -15.43
C THR A 3 -2.10 -9.69 -15.94
N LEU A 4 -2.36 -8.74 -15.05
CA LEU A 4 -2.32 -7.31 -15.34
C LEU A 4 -1.17 -6.67 -14.58
N SER A 5 -0.67 -5.56 -15.12
CA SER A 5 0.30 -4.74 -14.42
C SER A 5 -0.36 -4.06 -13.23
N ASN A 6 0.32 -4.09 -12.09
CA ASN A 6 -0.16 -3.51 -10.84
C ASN A 6 0.91 -2.60 -10.25
N HIS A 7 0.54 -1.35 -9.99
CA HIS A 7 1.40 -0.40 -9.31
C HIS A 7 1.09 -0.42 -7.83
N GLN A 8 2.13 -0.59 -7.02
CA GLN A 8 1.99 -0.63 -5.56
C GLN A 8 2.81 0.49 -4.94
N VAL A 9 2.23 1.15 -3.93
CA VAL A 9 2.94 2.11 -3.10
C VAL A 9 3.32 1.43 -1.81
N LEU A 10 4.62 1.25 -1.60
CA LEU A 10 5.16 0.61 -0.41
C LEU A 10 5.63 1.66 0.58
N LEU A 11 5.49 1.38 1.86
CA LEU A 11 6.08 2.20 2.91
C LEU A 11 7.57 1.85 3.02
N ALA A 12 8.44 2.74 2.52
CA ALA A 12 9.89 2.50 2.53
C ALA A 12 10.55 2.96 3.83
N ASP A 13 10.01 3.99 4.46
CA ASP A 13 10.53 4.55 5.70
C ASP A 13 9.41 5.18 6.50
N ARG A 14 9.62 5.34 7.79
CA ARG A 14 8.63 5.98 8.66
C ARG A 14 8.87 7.49 8.68
N PRO A 15 7.89 8.31 8.25
CA PRO A 15 8.09 9.75 8.17
C PRO A 15 8.19 10.39 9.54
N ILE A 16 9.04 11.41 9.62
CA ILE A 16 9.13 12.29 10.78
C ILE A 16 8.46 13.60 10.36
N GLY A 17 7.31 13.94 10.95
CA GLY A 17 6.53 15.08 10.52
C GLY A 17 5.78 14.79 9.22
N LEU A 18 5.90 15.68 8.24
CA LEU A 18 5.25 15.49 6.94
C LEU A 18 5.94 14.39 6.15
N PRO A 19 5.16 13.49 5.51
CA PRO A 19 5.72 12.50 4.62
C PRO A 19 6.46 13.18 3.44
N LYS A 20 7.54 12.56 3.02
CA LYS A 20 8.34 13.01 1.88
C LYS A 20 8.51 11.88 0.89
N ASN A 21 8.96 12.21 -0.32
CA ASN A 21 9.06 11.23 -1.41
C ASN A 21 9.91 10.00 -1.06
N SER A 22 10.94 10.16 -0.23
CA SER A 22 11.81 9.06 0.18
C SER A 22 11.14 8.08 1.15
N ASP A 23 9.97 8.43 1.71
CA ASP A 23 9.20 7.53 2.58
C ASP A 23 8.42 6.48 1.78
N TRP A 24 8.35 6.62 0.48
CA TRP A 24 7.58 5.76 -0.41
C TRP A 24 8.48 5.03 -1.41
N ASN A 25 8.05 3.85 -1.78
CA ASN A 25 8.62 3.13 -2.91
C ASN A 25 7.48 2.66 -3.80
N ILE A 26 7.43 3.18 -5.02
CA ILE A 26 6.40 2.80 -5.98
C ILE A 26 6.99 1.73 -6.89
N ILE A 27 6.38 0.56 -6.89
CA ILE A 27 6.81 -0.56 -7.72
C ILE A 27 5.70 -0.98 -8.66
N GLU A 28 6.08 -1.64 -9.74
CA GLU A 28 5.16 -2.24 -10.69
C GLU A 28 5.36 -3.75 -10.66
N THR A 29 4.28 -4.48 -10.45
CA THR A 29 4.29 -5.95 -10.42
C THR A 29 3.15 -6.48 -11.26
N ASP A 30 3.21 -7.76 -11.60
CA ASP A 30 2.06 -8.43 -12.20
C ASP A 30 1.08 -8.84 -11.10
N THR A 31 -0.22 -8.81 -11.45
CA THR A 31 -1.22 -9.36 -10.54
C THR A 31 -1.07 -10.88 -10.45
N PRO A 32 -1.33 -11.47 -9.27
CA PRO A 32 -1.32 -12.94 -9.17
C PRO A 32 -2.47 -13.56 -9.96
N GLU A 33 -2.35 -14.83 -10.29
CA GLU A 33 -3.47 -15.57 -10.87
C GLU A 33 -4.59 -15.71 -9.84
N LEU A 34 -5.82 -15.57 -10.32
CA LEU A 34 -6.99 -15.74 -9.47
C LEU A 34 -7.19 -17.20 -9.12
N LYS A 35 -7.47 -17.44 -7.86
CA LYS A 35 -7.88 -18.75 -7.34
C LYS A 35 -9.40 -18.81 -7.27
N THR A 36 -9.92 -20.02 -7.09
CA THR A 36 -11.37 -20.21 -6.93
C THR A 36 -11.89 -19.37 -5.76
N GLY A 37 -12.94 -18.62 -6.00
CA GLY A 37 -13.55 -17.74 -5.00
C GLY A 37 -12.95 -16.36 -4.91
N GLU A 38 -11.91 -16.05 -5.70
CA GLU A 38 -11.29 -14.73 -5.75
C GLU A 38 -11.78 -13.93 -6.94
N ILE A 39 -11.74 -12.60 -6.81
CA ILE A 39 -12.01 -11.67 -7.91
C ILE A 39 -10.87 -10.68 -8.01
N LEU A 40 -10.71 -10.13 -9.22
CA LEU A 40 -9.75 -9.05 -9.46
C LEU A 40 -10.52 -7.75 -9.61
N VAL A 41 -10.16 -6.76 -8.79
CA VAL A 41 -10.77 -5.44 -8.81
C VAL A 41 -9.74 -4.42 -9.28
N LYS A 42 -10.08 -3.68 -10.33
CA LYS A 42 -9.25 -2.56 -10.81
C LYS A 42 -9.78 -1.27 -10.20
N ASN A 43 -9.02 -0.67 -9.28
CA ASN A 43 -9.38 0.60 -8.68
C ASN A 43 -9.19 1.73 -9.71
N LYS A 44 -10.13 2.63 -9.77
CA LYS A 44 -10.02 3.85 -10.58
C LYS A 44 -9.64 5.06 -9.72
N PHE A 45 -10.07 5.06 -8.48
CA PHE A 45 -9.83 6.15 -7.54
C PHE A 45 -9.50 5.57 -6.17
N ILE A 46 -8.63 6.25 -5.45
CA ILE A 46 -8.27 5.91 -4.07
C ILE A 46 -8.40 7.18 -3.25
N SER A 47 -9.09 7.09 -2.12
CA SER A 47 -9.15 8.20 -1.18
C SER A 47 -7.84 8.26 -0.37
N VAL A 48 -7.44 9.47 -0.01
CA VAL A 48 -6.33 9.70 0.90
C VAL A 48 -6.90 10.34 2.16
N ASP A 49 -6.82 9.62 3.25
CA ASP A 49 -7.46 10.01 4.51
C ASP A 49 -6.43 10.32 5.59
N PRO A 50 -6.72 11.26 6.52
CA PRO A 50 -5.77 11.62 7.59
C PRO A 50 -5.31 10.45 8.44
N ALA A 51 -6.15 9.45 8.65
CA ALA A 51 -5.79 8.25 9.43
C ALA A 51 -4.61 7.49 8.84
N MET A 52 -4.38 7.57 7.52
CA MET A 52 -3.30 6.87 6.84
C MET A 52 -1.92 7.33 7.35
N ARG A 53 -1.78 8.59 7.75
CA ARG A 53 -0.53 9.09 8.32
C ARG A 53 -0.17 8.35 9.61
N GLY A 54 -1.16 8.08 10.46
CA GLY A 54 -0.95 7.32 11.69
C GLY A 54 -0.52 5.88 11.44
N TRP A 55 -0.97 5.27 10.35
CA TRP A 55 -0.59 3.90 9.99
C TRP A 55 0.88 3.77 9.61
N MET A 56 1.53 4.88 9.25
CA MET A 56 2.95 4.91 8.89
C MET A 56 3.88 4.92 10.10
N ASN A 57 3.38 5.16 11.29
CA ASN A 57 4.15 5.16 12.52
C ASN A 57 4.34 3.73 13.04
N ASP A 58 5.43 3.49 13.76
CA ASP A 58 5.68 2.21 14.42
C ASP A 58 4.88 2.14 15.72
N ARG A 59 3.56 2.15 15.58
CA ARG A 59 2.65 2.26 16.71
C ARG A 59 1.27 1.77 16.32
N ALA A 60 0.71 0.88 17.11
CA ALA A 60 -0.65 0.42 16.88
C ALA A 60 -1.66 1.53 17.16
N THR A 61 -2.62 1.68 16.27
CA THR A 61 -3.82 2.49 16.49
C THR A 61 -5.00 1.53 16.61
N TYR A 62 -6.09 1.75 15.86
CA TYR A 62 -7.16 0.74 15.76
C TYR A 62 -6.76 -0.42 14.83
N VAL A 63 -5.64 -0.30 14.13
CA VAL A 63 -5.05 -1.35 13.29
C VAL A 63 -3.57 -1.50 13.65
N PRO A 64 -2.96 -2.66 13.38
CA PRO A 64 -1.51 -2.80 13.52
C PRO A 64 -0.76 -1.84 12.61
N PRO A 65 0.47 -1.42 12.96
CA PRO A 65 1.28 -0.58 12.10
C PRO A 65 1.61 -1.32 10.79
N ILE A 66 1.72 -0.56 9.70
CA ILE A 66 2.11 -1.13 8.41
C ILE A 66 3.61 -1.44 8.46
N PRO A 67 4.01 -2.68 8.19
CA PRO A 67 5.43 -3.02 8.12
C PRO A 67 6.15 -2.25 7.02
N LEU A 68 7.43 -1.97 7.22
CA LEU A 68 8.26 -1.38 6.17
C LEU A 68 8.32 -2.33 4.96
N ASN A 69 8.35 -1.75 3.76
CA ASN A 69 8.36 -2.46 2.48
C ASN A 69 7.07 -3.23 2.20
N SER A 70 6.00 -2.90 2.90
CA SER A 70 4.66 -3.44 2.64
C SER A 70 3.79 -2.41 1.96
N VAL A 71 2.76 -2.89 1.28
CA VAL A 71 1.78 -2.02 0.60
C VAL A 71 1.01 -1.20 1.64
N MET A 72 0.89 0.08 1.36
CA MET A 72 0.07 0.98 2.15
C MET A 72 -1.44 0.67 2.02
#